data_655f057d11146c9840eefafec86fb50e
#
_entry.id   655f057d11146c9840eefafec86fb50e
#
_cell.length_a   1.000
_cell.length_b   1.000
_cell.length_c   1.000
_cell.angle_alpha   90.00
_cell.angle_beta   90.00
_cell.angle_gamma   90.00
#
_symmetry.space_group_name_H-M   'P 1'
#
loop_
_entity.id
_entity.type
_entity.pdbx_description
1 polymer ?
#
loop_
_entity_poly.entity_id
_entity_poly.type
_entity_poly.pdbx_seq_one_letter_code
_entity_poly.pdbx_strand_id
1 'polypeptide(L)'
;VYEPNVVGDWQEYDEHAGLHVRVHRLEAAEPPRGRDDAAEGLTYFRVRVTVENRGSRHFGIHLEDGQIDVRIGPDGESAFIDWRNSQFIEGFDVYPLRRATAVLYAAGPEASLSQVDIQIQLRVDDEWADRRLWAGGIGLHEGTAGACAHAGAGRESLAHQVSNFLRDQAEEGSA
;
A
#
# COMPACT_ATOMS: atom_id res chain seq x y z
N VAL A 1 -3.19 -1.08 22.61
CA VAL A 1 -3.98 -1.01 21.38
C VAL A 1 -3.00 -0.95 20.21
N TYR A 2 -3.11 -1.91 19.30
CA TYR A 2 -2.28 -1.95 18.10
C TYR A 2 -2.86 -0.99 17.06
N GLU A 3 -2.09 0.02 16.71
CA GLU A 3 -2.44 0.89 15.58
C GLU A 3 -1.71 0.40 14.34
N PRO A 4 -2.43 0.01 13.28
CA PRO A 4 -1.79 -0.37 12.05
C PRO A 4 -1.12 0.85 11.39
N ASN A 5 -0.04 0.62 10.68
CA ASN A 5 0.54 1.66 9.84
C ASN A 5 -0.43 2.04 8.73
N VAL A 6 -0.38 3.29 8.32
CA VAL A 6 -1.15 3.74 7.16
C VAL A 6 -0.36 3.45 5.89
N VAL A 7 -1.05 3.02 4.83
CA VAL A 7 -0.40 2.88 3.52
C VAL A 7 0.26 4.20 3.11
N GLY A 8 1.46 4.10 2.60
CA GLY A 8 2.32 5.25 2.30
C GLY A 8 3.39 5.52 3.37
N ASP A 9 3.23 5.02 4.58
CA ASP A 9 4.18 5.24 5.65
C ASP A 9 5.33 4.22 5.62
N TRP A 10 6.51 4.70 5.97
CA TRP A 10 7.65 3.84 6.24
C TRP A 10 7.60 3.31 7.66
N GLN A 11 8.03 2.06 7.82
CA GLN A 11 8.23 1.48 9.12
C GLN A 11 9.62 0.87 9.23
N GLU A 12 10.34 1.22 10.29
CA GLU A 12 11.60 0.57 10.62
C GLU A 12 11.33 -0.76 11.32
N TYR A 13 12.09 -1.78 10.95
CA TYR A 13 12.07 -3.07 11.63
C TYR A 13 13.14 -3.06 12.71
N ASP A 14 12.71 -2.86 13.96
CA ASP A 14 13.60 -2.69 15.11
C ASP A 14 14.52 -3.90 15.33
N GLU A 15 14.05 -5.09 14.99
CA GLU A 15 14.82 -6.33 15.05
C GLU A 15 15.94 -6.41 14.00
N HIS A 16 15.89 -5.55 12.99
CA HIS A 16 16.87 -5.47 11.90
C HIS A 16 17.23 -4.01 11.64
N ALA A 17 18.07 -3.45 12.51
CA ALA A 17 18.40 -2.03 12.50
C ALA A 17 18.79 -1.50 11.10
N GLY A 18 18.10 -0.47 10.66
CA GLY A 18 18.28 0.15 9.35
C GLY A 18 17.38 -0.40 8.26
N LEU A 19 16.66 -1.48 8.49
CA LEU A 19 15.72 -2.05 7.53
C LEU A 19 14.38 -1.32 7.64
N HIS A 20 13.96 -0.70 6.54
CA HIS A 20 12.71 0.03 6.43
C HIS A 20 11.82 -0.59 5.38
N VAL A 21 10.54 -0.68 5.67
CA VAL A 21 9.53 -1.20 4.75
C VAL A 21 8.42 -0.18 4.58
N ARG A 22 7.98 -0.02 3.36
CA ARG A 22 6.85 0.82 3.00
C ARG A 22 5.88 0.05 2.13
N VAL A 23 4.62 0.06 2.50
CA VAL A 23 3.54 -0.22 1.57
C VAL A 23 3.11 1.10 0.97
N HIS A 24 3.28 1.27 -0.33
CA HIS A 24 2.91 2.50 -1.04
C HIS A 24 1.40 2.68 -1.06
N ARG A 25 0.96 3.88 -1.35
CA ARG A 25 -0.46 4.15 -1.59
C ARG A 25 -0.99 3.18 -2.63
N LEU A 26 -2.16 2.65 -2.36
CA LEU A 26 -2.81 1.70 -3.26
C LEU A 26 -3.33 2.44 -4.49
N GLU A 27 -3.11 1.85 -5.64
CA GLU A 27 -3.47 2.45 -6.92
C GLU A 27 -4.43 1.53 -7.66
N ALA A 28 -5.52 2.07 -8.21
CA ALA A 28 -6.33 1.35 -9.16
C ALA A 28 -5.47 0.94 -10.35
N ALA A 29 -5.68 -0.25 -10.88
CA ALA A 29 -4.89 -0.80 -11.97
C ALA A 29 -5.79 -1.40 -13.04
N GLU A 30 -5.30 -1.37 -14.28
CA GLU A 30 -5.92 -2.12 -15.36
C GLU A 30 -5.66 -3.62 -15.17
N PRO A 31 -6.62 -4.48 -15.54
CA PRO A 31 -6.41 -5.91 -15.49
C PRO A 31 -5.16 -6.32 -16.28
N PRO A 32 -4.23 -7.07 -15.68
CA PRO A 32 -3.06 -7.56 -16.42
C PRO A 32 -3.44 -8.42 -17.62
N ARG A 33 -2.56 -8.45 -18.62
CA ARG A 33 -2.76 -9.33 -19.77
C ARG A 33 -2.71 -10.80 -19.33
N GLY A 34 -3.62 -11.62 -19.86
CA GLY A 34 -3.72 -13.02 -19.50
C GLY A 34 -4.19 -13.26 -18.07
N ARG A 35 -5.02 -12.36 -17.57
CA ARG A 35 -5.64 -12.49 -16.25
C ARG A 35 -6.40 -13.80 -16.11
N ASP A 36 -6.52 -14.25 -14.89
CA ASP A 36 -7.32 -15.41 -14.55
C ASP A 36 -8.82 -15.07 -14.68
N ASP A 37 -9.59 -15.98 -15.26
CA ASP A 37 -11.06 -15.85 -15.37
C ASP A 37 -11.74 -15.73 -14.00
N ALA A 38 -11.12 -16.24 -12.96
CA ALA A 38 -11.61 -16.10 -11.59
C ALA A 38 -11.71 -14.65 -11.09
N ALA A 39 -10.98 -13.75 -11.74
CA ALA A 39 -10.99 -12.33 -11.41
C ALA A 39 -11.94 -11.52 -12.31
N GLU A 40 -12.68 -12.17 -13.19
CA GLU A 40 -13.63 -11.48 -14.08
C GLU A 40 -14.71 -10.73 -13.25
N GLY A 41 -14.97 -9.50 -13.63
CA GLY A 41 -15.91 -8.63 -12.91
C GLY A 41 -15.38 -7.98 -11.65
N LEU A 42 -14.14 -8.27 -11.26
CA LEU A 42 -13.50 -7.63 -10.13
C LEU A 42 -12.72 -6.38 -10.56
N THR A 43 -12.55 -5.46 -9.62
CA THR A 43 -11.73 -4.27 -9.81
C THR A 43 -10.30 -4.54 -9.36
N TYR A 44 -9.34 -4.30 -10.24
CA TYR A 44 -7.92 -4.49 -9.97
C TYR A 44 -7.28 -3.29 -9.29
N PHE A 45 -6.35 -3.58 -8.41
CA PHE A 45 -5.48 -2.58 -7.80
C PHE A 45 -4.07 -3.13 -7.64
N ARG A 46 -3.13 -2.24 -7.49
CA ARG A 46 -1.73 -2.55 -7.36
C ARG A 46 -1.25 -2.25 -5.95
N VAL A 47 -0.56 -3.22 -5.35
CA VAL A 47 0.12 -3.10 -4.06
C VAL A 47 1.62 -3.11 -4.31
N ARG A 48 2.31 -2.04 -3.97
CA ARG A 48 3.77 -1.97 -4.05
C ARG A 48 4.36 -1.96 -2.65
N VAL A 49 5.34 -2.81 -2.44
CA VAL A 49 6.06 -2.92 -1.17
C VAL A 49 7.53 -2.69 -1.43
N THR A 50 8.11 -1.67 -0.82
CA THR A 50 9.54 -1.38 -0.94
C THR A 50 10.24 -1.67 0.37
N VAL A 51 11.31 -2.45 0.27
CA VAL A 51 12.24 -2.73 1.35
C VAL A 51 13.50 -1.93 1.09
N GLU A 52 13.89 -1.06 2.00
CA GLU A 52 15.05 -0.19 1.88
C GLU A 52 16.03 -0.44 3.03
N ASN A 53 17.29 -0.57 2.70
CA ASN A 53 18.33 -0.72 3.68
C ASN A 53 19.01 0.64 3.93
N ARG A 54 18.72 1.23 5.08
CA ARG A 54 19.36 2.48 5.55
C ARG A 54 20.45 2.22 6.57
N GLY A 55 20.80 0.96 6.81
CA GLY A 55 21.83 0.54 7.75
C GLY A 55 23.19 0.38 7.09
N SER A 56 24.13 -0.21 7.84
CA SER A 56 25.51 -0.39 7.44
C SER A 56 25.85 -1.80 6.96
N ARG A 57 24.98 -2.78 7.19
CA ARG A 57 25.17 -4.16 6.72
C ARG A 57 24.14 -4.50 5.64
N HIS A 58 24.42 -5.51 4.82
CA HIS A 58 23.41 -6.01 3.87
C HIS A 58 22.44 -6.97 4.56
N PHE A 59 21.27 -7.12 3.95
CA PHE A 59 20.23 -8.06 4.37
C PHE A 59 19.80 -8.93 3.21
N GLY A 60 19.69 -10.23 3.43
CA GLY A 60 19.07 -11.14 2.49
C GLY A 60 17.55 -11.11 2.69
N ILE A 61 16.82 -10.69 1.69
CA ILE A 61 15.37 -10.44 1.78
C ILE A 61 14.59 -11.43 0.94
N HIS A 62 13.55 -12.02 1.54
CA HIS A 62 12.51 -12.76 0.85
C HIS A 62 11.15 -12.14 1.17
N LEU A 63 10.41 -11.85 0.14
CA LEU A 63 9.02 -11.43 0.22
C LEU A 63 8.28 -12.10 -0.93
N GLU A 64 7.81 -13.30 -0.67
CA GLU A 64 7.24 -14.20 -1.66
C GLU A 64 5.74 -14.38 -1.44
N ASP A 65 5.17 -15.25 -2.25
CA ASP A 65 3.81 -15.72 -2.11
C ASP A 65 3.56 -16.29 -0.70
N GLY A 66 2.42 -15.95 -0.13
CA GLY A 66 2.05 -16.37 1.23
C GLY A 66 2.62 -15.50 2.35
N GLN A 67 3.58 -14.63 2.06
CA GLN A 67 4.12 -13.67 3.02
C GLN A 67 3.37 -12.33 3.01
N ILE A 68 2.57 -12.09 1.99
CA ILE A 68 1.73 -10.92 1.87
C ILE A 68 0.26 -11.36 1.85
N ASP A 69 -0.50 -10.92 2.82
CA ASP A 69 -1.94 -11.18 2.92
C ASP A 69 -2.70 -9.88 2.71
N VAL A 70 -3.61 -9.88 1.74
CA VAL A 70 -4.41 -8.71 1.39
C VAL A 70 -5.86 -9.00 1.72
N ARG A 71 -6.40 -8.26 2.67
CA ARG A 71 -7.79 -8.36 3.13
C ARG A 71 -8.55 -7.11 2.74
N ILE A 72 -9.80 -7.28 2.34
CA ILE A 72 -10.65 -6.20 1.85
C ILE A 72 -12.01 -6.20 2.52
N GLY A 73 -12.59 -5.02 2.59
CA GLY A 73 -13.91 -4.80 3.14
C GLY A 73 -14.01 -4.92 4.65
N PRO A 74 -15.18 -4.64 5.22
CA PRO A 74 -15.39 -4.66 6.67
C PRO A 74 -15.28 -6.06 7.29
N ASP A 75 -15.54 -7.10 6.50
CA ASP A 75 -15.47 -8.49 6.97
C ASP A 75 -14.08 -9.12 6.80
N GLY A 76 -13.13 -8.38 6.22
CA GLY A 76 -11.75 -8.85 6.05
C GLY A 76 -11.62 -10.04 5.10
N GLU A 77 -12.37 -10.03 4.00
CA GLU A 77 -12.28 -11.08 2.99
C GLU A 77 -10.94 -11.03 2.26
N SER A 78 -10.46 -12.20 1.85
CA SER A 78 -9.23 -12.27 1.05
C SER A 78 -9.46 -11.67 -0.33
N ALA A 79 -8.59 -10.76 -0.75
CA ALA A 79 -8.57 -10.30 -2.13
C ALA A 79 -8.07 -11.42 -3.06
N PHE A 80 -8.53 -11.38 -4.29
CA PHE A 80 -7.91 -12.20 -5.34
C PHE A 80 -6.51 -11.67 -5.62
N ILE A 81 -5.52 -12.55 -5.71
CA ILE A 81 -4.15 -12.18 -6.06
C ILE A 81 -3.79 -12.81 -7.40
N ASP A 82 -3.36 -11.99 -8.33
CA ASP A 82 -2.84 -12.44 -9.61
C ASP A 82 -1.34 -12.75 -9.48
N TRP A 83 -1.05 -13.93 -9.01
CA TRP A 83 0.33 -14.38 -8.77
C TRP A 83 1.18 -14.40 -10.04
N ARG A 84 0.57 -14.71 -11.17
CA ARG A 84 1.27 -14.80 -12.45
C ARG A 84 1.87 -13.46 -12.89
N ASN A 85 1.16 -12.38 -12.65
CA ASN A 85 1.56 -11.03 -13.08
C ASN A 85 2.20 -10.23 -11.95
N SER A 86 2.26 -10.77 -10.74
CA SER A 86 2.92 -10.15 -9.60
C SER A 86 4.43 -10.43 -9.59
N GLN A 87 5.18 -9.50 -9.03
CA GLN A 87 6.63 -9.60 -8.87
C GLN A 87 6.97 -9.60 -7.39
N PHE A 88 7.68 -10.64 -6.95
CA PHE A 88 8.09 -10.83 -5.58
C PHE A 88 9.59 -10.54 -5.41
N ILE A 89 10.05 -10.54 -4.17
CA ILE A 89 11.47 -10.45 -3.83
C ILE A 89 11.93 -11.85 -3.40
N GLU A 90 12.65 -12.51 -4.28
CA GLU A 90 13.11 -13.89 -4.08
C GLU A 90 14.62 -13.91 -3.82
N GLY A 91 15.00 -14.04 -2.55
CA GLY A 91 16.41 -14.20 -2.18
C GLY A 91 17.33 -13.07 -2.65
N PHE A 92 16.91 -11.84 -2.46
CA PHE A 92 17.66 -10.68 -2.92
C PHE A 92 18.46 -10.04 -1.78
N ASP A 93 19.76 -9.83 -2.01
CA ASP A 93 20.62 -9.12 -1.08
C ASP A 93 20.48 -7.61 -1.26
N VAL A 94 19.96 -6.95 -0.22
CA VAL A 94 19.82 -5.50 -0.21
C VAL A 94 20.99 -4.87 0.52
N TYR A 95 21.91 -4.30 -0.25
CA TYR A 95 23.07 -3.60 0.28
C TYR A 95 22.70 -2.25 0.89
N PRO A 96 23.59 -1.66 1.72
CA PRO A 96 23.34 -0.32 2.27
C PRO A 96 22.98 0.70 1.19
N LEU A 97 22.00 1.53 1.46
CA LEU A 97 21.44 2.55 0.57
C LEU A 97 20.79 2.00 -0.71
N ARG A 98 20.44 0.71 -0.71
CA ARG A 98 19.72 0.07 -1.81
C ARG A 98 18.33 -0.37 -1.35
N ARG A 99 17.49 -0.68 -2.30
CA ARG A 99 16.11 -1.11 -2.08
C ARG A 99 15.69 -2.18 -3.07
N ALA A 100 14.70 -2.94 -2.67
CA ALA A 100 14.00 -3.89 -3.53
C ALA A 100 12.50 -3.63 -3.42
N THR A 101 11.77 -3.85 -4.50
CA THR A 101 10.33 -3.61 -4.55
C THR A 101 9.59 -4.84 -5.06
N ALA A 102 8.55 -5.23 -4.32
CA ALA A 102 7.57 -6.20 -4.77
C ALA A 102 6.35 -5.45 -5.31
N VAL A 103 5.73 -6.00 -6.34
CA VAL A 103 4.52 -5.45 -6.97
C VAL A 103 3.49 -6.56 -7.09
N LEU A 104 2.36 -6.41 -6.39
CA LEU A 104 1.25 -7.34 -6.47
C LEU A 104 0.08 -6.71 -7.22
N TYR A 105 -0.54 -7.52 -8.06
CA TYR A 105 -1.85 -7.20 -8.62
C TYR A 105 -2.90 -7.97 -7.84
N ALA A 106 -3.80 -7.25 -7.24
CA ALA A 106 -4.91 -7.78 -6.47
C ALA A 106 -6.23 -7.30 -7.04
N ALA A 107 -7.30 -7.99 -6.74
CA ALA A 107 -8.63 -7.60 -7.20
C ALA A 107 -9.70 -7.96 -6.18
N GLY A 108 -10.75 -7.19 -6.20
CA GLY A 108 -11.93 -7.41 -5.36
C GLY A 108 -13.13 -6.62 -5.84
N PRO A 109 -14.30 -6.85 -5.22
CA PRO A 109 -15.46 -6.03 -5.48
C PRO A 109 -15.15 -4.54 -5.20
N GLU A 110 -15.53 -3.68 -6.12
CA GLU A 110 -15.25 -2.24 -6.02
C GLU A 110 -15.68 -1.65 -4.67
N ALA A 111 -16.85 -2.02 -4.19
CA ALA A 111 -17.36 -1.53 -2.92
C ALA A 111 -16.53 -1.91 -1.70
N SER A 112 -15.74 -2.96 -1.79
CA SER A 112 -14.87 -3.43 -0.70
C SER A 112 -13.50 -2.76 -0.67
N LEU A 113 -13.11 -2.05 -1.71
CA LEU A 113 -11.77 -1.51 -1.88
C LEU A 113 -11.52 -0.20 -1.12
N SER A 114 -12.54 0.38 -0.50
CA SER A 114 -12.36 1.51 0.40
C SER A 114 -11.66 1.14 1.71
N GLN A 115 -11.61 -0.15 2.03
CA GLN A 115 -10.96 -0.68 3.22
C GLN A 115 -10.09 -1.86 2.82
N VAL A 116 -8.78 -1.67 2.89
CA VAL A 116 -7.80 -2.69 2.52
C VAL A 116 -6.76 -2.79 3.62
N ASP A 117 -6.55 -3.99 4.11
CA ASP A 117 -5.53 -4.31 5.10
C ASP A 117 -4.48 -5.20 4.45
N ILE A 118 -3.22 -4.81 4.57
CA ILE A 118 -2.10 -5.53 4.01
C ILE A 118 -1.18 -5.98 5.15
N GLN A 119 -1.11 -7.28 5.34
CA GLN A 119 -0.23 -7.89 6.33
C GLN A 119 1.01 -8.45 5.65
N ILE A 120 2.16 -8.10 6.18
CA ILE A 120 3.44 -8.55 5.66
C ILE A 120 4.20 -9.31 6.75
N GLN A 121 4.71 -10.48 6.39
CA GLN A 121 5.68 -11.21 7.17
C GLN A 121 6.97 -11.35 6.35
N LEU A 122 7.90 -10.45 6.60
CA LEU A 122 9.18 -10.42 5.90
C LEU A 122 10.11 -11.53 6.41
N ARG A 123 10.88 -12.12 5.52
CA ARG A 123 11.97 -13.02 5.89
C ARG A 123 13.30 -12.31 5.64
N VAL A 124 14.10 -12.18 6.68
CA VAL A 124 15.36 -11.45 6.67
C VAL A 124 16.47 -12.37 7.15
N ASP A 125 17.49 -12.58 6.33
CA ASP A 125 18.63 -13.46 6.66
C ASP A 125 18.19 -14.85 7.15
N ASP A 126 17.19 -15.42 6.45
CA ASP A 126 16.57 -16.72 6.79
C ASP A 126 15.78 -16.76 8.11
N GLU A 127 15.55 -15.63 8.72
CA GLU A 127 14.72 -15.50 9.91
C GLU A 127 13.40 -14.77 9.61
N TRP A 128 12.34 -15.18 10.29
CA TRP A 128 11.05 -14.51 10.15
C TRP A 128 11.02 -13.25 11.02
N ALA A 129 10.77 -12.11 10.38
CA ALA A 129 10.46 -10.88 11.08
C ALA A 129 9.03 -10.90 11.61
N ASP A 130 8.73 -10.02 12.55
CA ASP A 130 7.38 -9.88 13.08
C ASP A 130 6.39 -9.46 11.98
N ARG A 131 5.19 -9.98 12.07
CA ARG A 131 4.10 -9.58 11.18
C ARG A 131 3.74 -8.13 11.41
N ARG A 132 3.59 -7.40 10.31
CA ARG A 132 3.24 -6.00 10.34
C ARG A 132 2.06 -5.71 9.43
N LEU A 133 1.23 -4.76 9.84
CA LEU A 133 -0.02 -4.43 9.16
C LEU A 133 0.01 -2.98 8.68
N TRP A 134 -0.38 -2.80 7.42
CA TRP A 134 -0.70 -1.49 6.85
C TRP A 134 -2.17 -1.45 6.49
N ALA A 135 -2.85 -0.39 6.90
CA ALA A 135 -4.24 -0.17 6.59
C ALA A 135 -4.41 0.99 5.62
N GLY A 136 -5.37 0.87 4.72
CA GLY A 136 -5.67 1.92 3.78
C GLY A 136 -6.91 1.61 2.96
N GLY A 137 -6.98 2.17 1.79
CA GLY A 137 -8.06 1.94 0.85
C GLY A 137 -7.75 2.61 -0.46
N ILE A 138 -8.49 2.25 -1.50
CA ILE A 138 -8.40 2.92 -2.77
C ILE A 138 -9.46 4.00 -2.78
N GLY A 139 -9.00 5.23 -2.92
CA GLY A 139 -9.88 6.36 -3.23
C GLY A 139 -10.37 6.24 -4.66
N LEU A 140 -11.37 5.40 -4.88
CA LEU A 140 -11.95 5.19 -6.21
C LEU A 140 -12.52 6.47 -6.81
N HIS A 141 -12.58 7.50 -6.01
CA HIS A 141 -13.08 8.81 -6.36
C HIS A 141 -12.04 9.91 -6.16
N GLU A 142 -10.76 9.58 -6.12
CA GLU A 142 -9.72 10.61 -6.02
C GLU A 142 -9.80 11.63 -7.17
N GLY A 143 -10.22 11.20 -8.36
CA GLY A 143 -10.53 12.09 -9.48
C GLY A 143 -11.79 12.92 -9.30
N THR A 144 -12.65 12.56 -8.35
CA THR A 144 -13.84 13.29 -7.94
C THR A 144 -13.80 13.57 -6.45
N ALA A 145 -12.72 14.15 -6.01
CA ALA A 145 -12.43 14.41 -4.60
C ALA A 145 -13.58 15.06 -3.83
N GLY A 146 -14.34 15.91 -4.50
CA GLY A 146 -15.52 16.52 -3.92
C GLY A 146 -16.61 15.51 -3.53
N ALA A 147 -16.81 14.49 -4.32
CA ALA A 147 -17.79 13.45 -4.02
C ALA A 147 -17.37 12.60 -2.84
N CYS A 148 -16.10 12.29 -2.74
CA CYS A 148 -15.54 11.57 -1.60
C CYS A 148 -15.65 12.34 -0.30
N ALA A 149 -15.36 13.61 -0.35
CA ALA A 149 -15.49 14.49 0.80
C ALA A 149 -16.91 14.54 1.34
N HIS A 150 -17.89 14.50 0.46
CA HIS A 150 -19.30 14.47 0.86
C HIS A 150 -19.71 13.15 1.49
N ALA A 151 -19.22 12.05 0.99
CA ALA A 151 -19.50 10.74 1.57
C ALA A 151 -18.91 10.60 2.97
N GLY A 152 -17.87 11.33 3.26
CA GLY A 152 -17.17 11.34 4.54
C GLY A 152 -17.75 12.26 5.61
N ALA A 153 -19.03 12.61 5.54
CA ALA A 153 -19.68 13.44 6.56
C ALA A 153 -18.97 14.79 6.84
N GLY A 154 -18.54 15.46 5.79
CA GLY A 154 -17.95 16.78 5.89
C GLY A 154 -16.46 16.81 6.18
N ARG A 155 -15.80 15.72 6.04
CA ARG A 155 -14.34 15.72 6.07
C ARG A 155 -13.81 16.11 4.69
N GLU A 156 -13.52 17.36 4.52
CA GLU A 156 -12.71 17.80 3.39
C GLU A 156 -11.32 17.17 3.51
N SER A 157 -10.77 16.74 2.39
CA SER A 157 -9.39 16.27 2.40
C SER A 157 -8.47 17.42 2.82
N LEU A 158 -7.41 17.09 3.54
CA LEU A 158 -6.44 18.09 3.99
C LEU A 158 -5.91 18.93 2.81
N ALA A 159 -5.73 18.31 1.65
CA ALA A 159 -5.30 18.96 0.43
C ALA A 159 -6.31 20.01 -0.07
N HIS A 160 -7.60 19.75 0.08
CA HIS A 160 -8.63 20.67 -0.32
C HIS A 160 -8.70 21.88 0.63
N GLN A 161 -8.56 21.65 1.92
CA GLN A 161 -8.50 22.72 2.93
C GLN A 161 -7.30 23.63 2.70
N VAL A 162 -6.14 23.07 2.43
CA VAL A 162 -4.93 23.85 2.12
C VAL A 162 -5.09 24.66 0.85
N SER A 163 -5.71 24.12 -0.18
CA SER A 163 -5.96 24.82 -1.44
C SER A 163 -6.90 26.00 -1.26
N ASN A 164 -7.94 25.86 -0.48
CA ASN A 164 -8.86 26.95 -0.17
C ASN A 164 -8.17 28.05 0.65
N PHE A 165 -7.41 27.66 1.66
CA PHE A 165 -6.65 28.59 2.48
C PHE A 165 -5.67 29.44 1.65
N LEU A 166 -4.94 28.83 0.73
CA LEU A 166 -4.00 29.55 -0.14
C LEU A 166 -4.71 30.50 -1.12
N ARG A 167 -5.90 30.14 -1.56
CA ARG A 167 -6.70 30.99 -2.42
C ARG A 167 -7.17 32.25 -1.68
N ASP A 168 -7.68 32.08 -0.49
CA ASP A 168 -8.14 33.19 0.33
C ASP A 168 -6.99 34.16 0.67
N GLN A 169 -5.81 33.66 0.94
CA GLN A 169 -4.62 34.47 1.17
C GLN A 169 -4.18 35.25 -0.07
N ALA A 170 -4.36 34.69 -1.26
CA ALA A 170 -4.03 35.37 -2.52
C ALA A 170 -5.00 36.50 -2.83
N GLU A 171 -6.26 36.39 -2.46
CA GLU A 171 -7.27 37.42 -2.66
C GLU A 171 -7.09 38.60 -1.68
N GLU A 172 -6.70 38.34 -0.45
CA GLU A 172 -6.42 39.37 0.55
C GLU A 172 -5.13 40.16 0.25
N GLY A 173 -4.18 39.56 -0.44
CA GLY A 173 -2.92 40.21 -0.82
C GLY A 173 -3.01 41.12 -2.05
N SER A 174 -4.17 41.21 -2.69
CA SER A 174 -4.36 41.96 -3.94
C SER A 174 -5.13 43.28 -3.75
N ALA A 175 -5.35 43.70 -2.53
CA ALA A 175 -6.04 44.96 -2.20
C ALA A 175 -5.06 46.08 -1.85
#